data_53cf1fe3b5ab1398b9478e9e8bcb6e44
#
_entry.id   53cf1fe3b5ab1398b9478e9e8bcb6e44
#
_cell.length_a   1.000
_cell.length_b   1.000
_cell.length_c   1.000
_cell.angle_alpha   90.00
_cell.angle_beta   90.00
_cell.angle_gamma   90.00
#
_symmetry.space_group_name_H-M   'P 1'
#
loop_
_entity.id
_entity.type
_entity.pdbx_description
1 polymer ?
#
loop_
_entity_poly.entity_id
_entity_poly.type
_entity_poly.pdbx_seq_one_letter_code
_entity_poly.pdbx_strand_id
1 'polypeptide(L)'
;MGSNVFKEHLLEYNVPRRIVQILSFIFLSAIVFNLGSLPLLLPVLWTWGLPQNTAGDAFTAIQFNLYNAVFPWLALASFLIAGVLVGKSLCGWVCPFGFVQDLVSFIKRKQRDFSLRTHENMVYGKYLVLGIALFISMTFSITKVMGISGSYEKALGIFTKAPFTALSPAETLFATLPSLIKDFRFALIENPVMDVFAGLTTLPALFWAQFVIMVIVLVFFAYVPRGWCRYFCPHGAIMAVMNRFSFIGLRRDPVKCAKGGCRLCVEACPMRVPILNLPWEKFSHPECIYCMKCADACKDRAIRLKYP
;
A
#
# COMPACT_ATOMS: atom_id res chain seq x y z
N MET A 1 19.38 14.88 32.12
CA MET A 1 20.02 13.76 31.39
C MET A 1 19.01 12.87 30.61
N GLY A 2 17.70 12.96 30.81
CA GLY A 2 16.70 12.11 30.14
C GLY A 2 16.29 12.51 28.70
N SER A 3 16.46 13.75 28.29
CA SER A 3 15.96 14.24 26.98
C SER A 3 16.82 13.86 25.77
N ASN A 4 18.13 13.74 25.95
CA ASN A 4 19.06 13.41 24.86
C ASN A 4 19.03 11.91 24.51
N VAL A 5 18.93 11.05 25.48
CA VAL A 5 18.81 9.58 25.28
C VAL A 5 17.51 9.24 24.56
N PHE A 6 16.42 9.96 24.82
CA PHE A 6 15.15 9.78 24.14
C PHE A 6 15.17 10.22 22.68
N LYS A 7 15.94 11.29 22.36
CA LYS A 7 16.14 11.76 20.98
C LYS A 7 17.03 10.82 20.16
N GLU A 8 18.10 10.30 20.71
CA GLU A 8 18.95 9.31 20.02
C GLU A 8 18.21 8.02 19.68
N HIS A 9 17.33 7.55 20.57
CA HIS A 9 16.51 6.36 20.35
C HIS A 9 15.46 6.51 19.26
N LEU A 10 14.84 7.67 19.13
CA LEU A 10 13.86 7.95 18.08
C LEU A 10 14.48 7.96 16.67
N LEU A 11 15.80 8.09 16.58
CA LEU A 11 16.53 8.20 15.32
C LEU A 11 17.02 6.84 14.76
N GLU A 12 17.10 5.77 15.58
CA GLU A 12 17.79 4.55 15.20
C GLU A 12 17.16 3.83 13.97
N TYR A 13 15.85 3.73 13.89
CA TYR A 13 15.15 3.09 12.76
C TYR A 13 14.30 4.05 11.91
N ASN A 14 13.86 5.18 12.48
CA ASN A 14 13.02 6.13 11.75
C ASN A 14 13.78 6.83 10.62
N VAL A 15 15.04 7.24 10.85
CA VAL A 15 15.83 7.94 9.82
C VAL A 15 16.14 7.04 8.63
N PRO A 16 16.75 5.84 8.77
CA PRO A 16 17.03 4.98 7.63
C PRO A 16 15.75 4.57 6.91
N ARG A 17 14.66 4.32 7.64
CA ARG A 17 13.38 4.03 7.02
C ARG A 17 12.87 5.20 6.16
N ARG A 18 12.99 6.44 6.62
CA ARG A 18 12.59 7.62 5.84
C ARG A 18 13.44 7.81 4.60
N ILE A 19 14.74 7.61 4.72
CA ILE A 19 15.64 7.65 3.57
C ILE A 19 15.23 6.61 2.53
N VAL A 20 15.03 5.36 2.93
CA VAL A 20 14.56 4.30 2.03
C VAL A 20 13.21 4.63 1.42
N GLN A 21 12.25 5.15 2.18
CA GLN A 21 10.95 5.56 1.67
C GLN A 21 11.03 6.67 0.62
N ILE A 22 11.87 7.69 0.84
CA ILE A 22 12.08 8.80 -0.10
C ILE A 22 12.75 8.29 -1.36
N LEU A 23 13.82 7.52 -1.23
CA LEU A 23 14.50 6.91 -2.38
C LEU A 23 13.55 6.01 -3.17
N SER A 24 12.81 5.14 -2.50
CA SER A 24 11.83 4.27 -3.14
C SER A 24 10.71 5.07 -3.82
N PHE A 25 10.24 6.15 -3.19
CA PHE A 25 9.25 7.05 -3.80
C PHE A 25 9.79 7.67 -5.09
N ILE A 26 11.03 8.16 -5.09
CA ILE A 26 11.66 8.72 -6.28
C ILE A 26 11.83 7.65 -7.35
N PHE A 27 12.42 6.51 -7.03
CA PHE A 27 12.70 5.45 -8.03
C PHE A 27 11.45 4.74 -8.54
N LEU A 28 10.44 4.53 -7.70
CA LEU A 28 9.23 3.82 -8.09
C LEU A 28 8.14 4.73 -8.68
N SER A 29 8.28 6.05 -8.57
CA SER A 29 7.40 7.04 -9.20
C SER A 29 7.95 7.52 -10.54
N ALA A 30 8.47 6.60 -11.34
CA ALA A 30 9.22 6.90 -12.57
C ALA A 30 8.40 7.64 -13.65
N ILE A 31 7.08 7.53 -13.64
CA ILE A 31 6.21 8.31 -14.54
C ILE A 31 6.42 9.81 -14.30
N VAL A 32 6.59 10.23 -13.04
CA VAL A 32 6.85 11.63 -12.68
C VAL A 32 8.21 12.09 -13.20
N PHE A 33 9.20 11.18 -13.22
CA PHE A 33 10.58 11.48 -13.62
C PHE A 33 10.96 11.01 -15.01
N ASN A 34 10.04 10.37 -15.74
CA ASN A 34 10.24 9.84 -17.10
C ASN A 34 11.43 8.86 -17.24
N LEU A 35 11.67 8.05 -16.21
CA LEU A 35 12.84 7.15 -16.12
C LEU A 35 12.69 5.82 -16.90
N GLY A 36 11.65 5.65 -17.70
CA GLY A 36 11.42 4.43 -18.49
C GLY A 36 10.79 3.28 -17.69
N SER A 37 10.62 2.14 -18.36
CA SER A 37 9.99 0.96 -17.78
C SER A 37 11.02 -0.11 -17.44
N LEU A 38 11.03 -0.57 -16.18
CA LEU A 38 11.78 -1.76 -15.77
C LEU A 38 10.83 -2.95 -15.64
N PRO A 39 11.19 -4.13 -16.13
CA PRO A 39 10.33 -5.33 -16.08
C PRO A 39 10.33 -6.00 -14.70
N LEU A 40 10.35 -5.22 -13.62
CA LEU A 40 10.42 -5.74 -12.26
C LEU A 40 9.01 -5.77 -11.64
N LEU A 41 8.46 -6.96 -11.44
CA LEU A 41 7.21 -7.17 -10.73
C LEU A 41 7.45 -7.19 -9.22
N LEU A 42 7.21 -6.06 -8.55
CA LEU A 42 7.26 -6.01 -7.10
C LEU A 42 5.87 -6.25 -6.49
N PRO A 43 5.77 -6.95 -5.35
CA PRO A 43 4.51 -7.10 -4.62
C PRO A 43 4.17 -5.84 -3.81
N VAL A 44 4.48 -4.67 -4.34
CA VAL A 44 4.13 -3.34 -3.84
C VAL A 44 3.80 -2.45 -5.02
N LEU A 45 3.09 -1.37 -4.74
CA LEU A 45 2.76 -0.37 -5.74
C LEU A 45 4.04 0.23 -6.35
N TRP A 46 4.10 0.22 -7.66
CA TRP A 46 5.11 0.91 -8.45
C TRP A 46 4.47 1.46 -9.71
N THR A 47 5.07 2.48 -10.29
CA THR A 47 4.48 3.18 -11.44
C THR A 47 5.21 2.89 -12.75
N TRP A 48 6.05 1.86 -12.79
CA TRP A 48 6.85 1.49 -13.92
C TRP A 48 6.21 0.39 -14.77
N GLY A 49 6.12 0.65 -16.03
CA GLY A 49 6.22 -0.37 -17.06
C GLY A 49 5.12 -1.36 -17.23
N LEU A 50 3.90 -1.10 -16.79
CA LEU A 50 2.76 -1.76 -17.38
C LEU A 50 2.34 -0.98 -18.63
N PRO A 51 1.88 -1.67 -19.71
CA PRO A 51 1.77 -1.08 -21.04
C PRO A 51 0.79 0.07 -21.23
N GLN A 52 0.27 0.66 -20.15
CA GLN A 52 -0.76 1.71 -20.25
C GLN A 52 -0.59 2.87 -19.26
N ASN A 53 0.63 3.14 -18.76
CA ASN A 53 0.86 4.20 -17.76
C ASN A 53 -0.03 4.06 -16.50
N THR A 54 -0.38 2.85 -16.11
CA THR A 54 -1.14 2.57 -14.90
C THR A 54 -0.20 2.41 -13.71
N ALA A 55 -0.67 2.71 -12.50
CA ALA A 55 0.04 2.36 -11.29
C ALA A 55 0.14 0.83 -11.20
N GLY A 56 1.28 0.30 -11.59
CA GLY A 56 1.51 -1.12 -11.67
C GLY A 56 1.95 -1.69 -10.34
N ASP A 57 1.52 -2.91 -10.11
CA ASP A 57 2.00 -3.75 -9.04
C ASP A 57 1.74 -5.23 -9.39
N ALA A 58 2.25 -6.14 -8.59
CA ALA A 58 2.04 -7.56 -8.85
C ALA A 58 0.55 -7.94 -8.83
N PHE A 59 -0.30 -7.25 -8.06
CA PHE A 59 -1.73 -7.51 -8.04
C PHE A 59 -2.43 -7.02 -9.31
N THR A 60 -2.06 -5.85 -9.82
CA THR A 60 -2.54 -5.38 -11.13
C THR A 60 -2.11 -6.33 -12.25
N ALA A 61 -0.89 -6.88 -12.19
CA ALA A 61 -0.43 -7.90 -13.12
C ALA A 61 -1.26 -9.20 -13.04
N ILE A 62 -1.71 -9.60 -11.84
CA ILE A 62 -2.66 -10.74 -11.70
C ILE A 62 -3.96 -10.44 -12.46
N GLN A 63 -4.56 -9.27 -12.24
CA GLN A 63 -5.80 -8.89 -12.91
C GLN A 63 -5.65 -8.84 -14.43
N PHE A 64 -4.55 -8.24 -14.92
CA PHE A 64 -4.25 -8.14 -16.36
C PHE A 64 -4.03 -9.51 -17.01
N ASN A 65 -3.30 -10.41 -16.36
CA ASN A 65 -3.09 -11.76 -16.87
C ASN A 65 -4.41 -12.54 -16.93
N LEU A 66 -5.26 -12.42 -15.91
CA LEU A 66 -6.58 -13.02 -15.92
C LEU A 66 -7.47 -12.42 -17.00
N TYR A 67 -7.40 -11.12 -17.25
CA TYR A 67 -8.09 -10.46 -18.37
C TYR A 67 -7.66 -11.08 -19.72
N ASN A 68 -6.38 -11.42 -19.87
CA ASN A 68 -5.86 -12.07 -21.08
C ASN A 68 -6.08 -13.60 -21.11
N ALA A 69 -6.76 -14.16 -20.11
CA ALA A 69 -6.93 -15.60 -19.91
C ALA A 69 -5.58 -16.36 -19.79
N VAL A 70 -4.56 -15.69 -19.21
CA VAL A 70 -3.24 -16.24 -18.94
C VAL A 70 -3.06 -16.41 -17.44
N PHE A 71 -2.48 -17.54 -17.01
CA PHE A 71 -2.23 -17.77 -15.59
C PHE A 71 -1.09 -16.87 -15.07
N PRO A 72 -1.25 -16.15 -13.95
CA PRO A 72 -0.32 -15.11 -13.49
C PRO A 72 0.87 -15.66 -12.68
N TRP A 73 1.65 -16.60 -13.22
CA TRP A 73 2.76 -17.27 -12.54
C TRP A 73 3.78 -16.31 -11.92
N LEU A 74 4.23 -15.32 -12.70
CA LEU A 74 5.28 -14.40 -12.29
C LEU A 74 4.83 -13.51 -11.12
N ALA A 75 3.60 -13.03 -11.18
CA ALA A 75 3.04 -12.19 -10.12
C ALA A 75 2.82 -12.99 -8.82
N LEU A 76 2.36 -14.23 -8.92
CA LEU A 76 2.21 -15.12 -7.77
C LEU A 76 3.57 -15.48 -7.17
N ALA A 77 4.56 -15.78 -8.00
CA ALA A 77 5.93 -16.06 -7.56
C ALA A 77 6.54 -14.87 -6.81
N SER A 78 6.35 -13.63 -7.30
CA SER A 78 6.84 -12.43 -6.61
C SER A 78 6.19 -12.23 -5.24
N PHE A 79 4.89 -12.50 -5.08
CA PHE A 79 4.23 -12.48 -3.78
C PHE A 79 4.76 -13.55 -2.83
N LEU A 80 4.97 -14.78 -3.33
CA LEU A 80 5.50 -15.88 -2.52
C LEU A 80 6.94 -15.60 -2.06
N ILE A 81 7.83 -15.27 -2.99
CA ILE A 81 9.23 -15.01 -2.69
C ILE A 81 9.38 -13.85 -1.73
N ALA A 82 8.79 -12.69 -2.05
CA ALA A 82 8.89 -11.52 -1.20
C ALA A 82 8.17 -11.73 0.15
N GLY A 83 7.01 -12.39 0.16
CA GLY A 83 6.26 -12.67 1.37
C GLY A 83 7.00 -13.59 2.34
N VAL A 84 7.69 -14.62 1.84
CA VAL A 84 8.47 -15.54 2.67
C VAL A 84 9.79 -14.90 3.11
N LEU A 85 10.53 -14.24 2.22
CA LEU A 85 11.83 -13.66 2.56
C LEU A 85 11.72 -12.47 3.51
N VAL A 86 10.93 -11.47 3.14
CA VAL A 86 10.88 -10.19 3.85
C VAL A 86 9.51 -9.88 4.47
N GLY A 87 8.53 -10.73 4.26
CA GLY A 87 7.19 -10.53 4.75
C GLY A 87 6.58 -9.20 4.29
N LYS A 88 5.75 -8.60 5.13
CA LYS A 88 5.07 -7.33 4.86
C LYS A 88 5.98 -6.09 5.03
N SER A 89 7.30 -6.27 5.19
CA SER A 89 8.25 -5.16 5.37
C SER A 89 8.27 -4.20 4.18
N LEU A 90 8.10 -4.70 2.94
CA LEU A 90 8.01 -3.88 1.74
C LEU A 90 6.91 -2.82 1.83
N CYS A 91 5.76 -3.15 2.44
CA CYS A 91 4.68 -2.18 2.68
C CYS A 91 5.09 -1.07 3.67
N GLY A 92 6.01 -1.40 4.60
CA GLY A 92 6.51 -0.45 5.61
C GLY A 92 7.63 0.46 5.13
N TRP A 93 8.49 -0.05 4.25
CA TRP A 93 9.74 0.58 3.88
C TRP A 93 9.79 1.06 2.43
N VAL A 94 9.20 0.33 1.48
CA VAL A 94 9.38 0.55 0.05
C VAL A 94 8.14 1.16 -0.61
N CYS A 95 6.93 0.79 -0.18
CA CYS A 95 5.70 1.18 -0.85
C CYS A 95 5.51 2.72 -0.90
N PRO A 96 5.45 3.34 -2.11
CA PRO A 96 5.28 4.78 -2.26
C PRO A 96 3.97 5.29 -1.66
N PHE A 97 2.88 4.55 -1.85
CA PHE A 97 1.58 4.92 -1.28
C PHE A 97 1.56 4.82 0.25
N GLY A 98 2.35 3.88 0.82
CA GLY A 98 2.57 3.81 2.26
C GLY A 98 3.33 5.03 2.79
N PHE A 99 4.25 5.59 2.02
CA PHE A 99 4.94 6.84 2.35
C PHE A 99 3.99 8.04 2.34
N VAL A 100 3.13 8.16 1.32
CA VAL A 100 2.11 9.21 1.25
C VAL A 100 1.17 9.15 2.46
N GLN A 101 0.72 7.96 2.87
CA GLN A 101 -0.10 7.81 4.08
C GLN A 101 0.64 8.25 5.34
N ASP A 102 1.91 7.90 5.48
CA ASP A 102 2.73 8.34 6.61
C ASP A 102 2.90 9.87 6.60
N LEU A 103 3.06 10.51 5.42
CA LEU A 103 3.18 11.96 5.29
C LEU A 103 1.89 12.68 5.69
N VAL A 104 0.74 12.24 5.14
CA VAL A 104 -0.58 12.82 5.45
C VAL A 104 -0.91 12.66 6.94
N SER A 105 -0.51 11.56 7.56
CA SER A 105 -0.74 11.34 8.99
C SER A 105 0.01 12.30 9.92
N PHE A 106 1.07 12.99 9.43
CA PHE A 106 1.76 14.03 10.19
C PHE A 106 0.98 15.36 10.30
N ILE A 107 0.06 15.61 9.36
CA ILE A 107 -0.72 16.85 9.35
C ILE A 107 -1.58 16.98 10.62
N LYS A 108 -2.05 15.87 11.14
CA LYS A 108 -2.88 15.84 12.34
C LYS A 108 -2.16 15.19 13.52
N ARG A 109 -1.83 15.99 14.53
CA ARG A 109 -1.14 15.52 15.76
C ARG A 109 -1.97 14.53 16.57
N LYS A 110 -3.31 14.72 16.63
CA LYS A 110 -4.21 13.85 17.40
C LYS A 110 -4.95 12.90 16.44
N GLN A 111 -4.40 11.73 16.25
CA GLN A 111 -5.03 10.68 15.46
C GLN A 111 -6.19 10.07 16.23
N ARG A 112 -7.29 9.80 15.53
CA ARG A 112 -8.43 9.06 16.08
C ARG A 112 -8.30 7.62 15.63
N ASP A 113 -8.24 6.73 16.60
CA ASP A 113 -8.27 5.31 16.31
C ASP A 113 -9.63 4.72 16.69
N PHE A 114 -10.08 3.74 15.92
CA PHE A 114 -11.28 2.97 16.22
C PHE A 114 -11.08 2.13 17.50
N SER A 115 -12.17 1.66 18.11
CA SER A 115 -12.08 0.67 19.19
C SER A 115 -11.36 -0.60 18.69
N LEU A 116 -10.75 -1.37 19.59
CA LEU A 116 -10.05 -2.60 19.22
C LEU A 116 -10.98 -3.59 18.49
N ARG A 117 -12.21 -3.75 18.98
CA ARG A 117 -13.22 -4.63 18.38
C ARG A 117 -13.59 -4.19 16.95
N THR A 118 -13.79 -2.88 16.76
CA THR A 118 -14.09 -2.32 15.44
C THR A 118 -12.90 -2.50 14.50
N HIS A 119 -11.67 -2.28 14.99
CA HIS A 119 -10.46 -2.49 14.22
C HIS A 119 -10.32 -3.93 13.72
N GLU A 120 -10.50 -4.91 14.59
CA GLU A 120 -10.41 -6.34 14.26
C GLU A 120 -11.40 -6.71 13.16
N ASN A 121 -12.65 -6.24 13.25
CA ASN A 121 -13.66 -6.48 12.23
C ASN A 121 -13.33 -5.78 10.90
N MET A 122 -12.87 -4.53 10.94
CA MET A 122 -12.53 -3.77 9.73
C MET A 122 -11.32 -4.34 8.97
N VAL A 123 -10.41 -5.03 9.65
CA VAL A 123 -9.25 -5.69 9.00
C VAL A 123 -9.70 -6.73 7.96
N TYR A 124 -10.85 -7.37 8.15
CA TYR A 124 -11.41 -8.30 7.17
C TYR A 124 -11.87 -7.62 5.88
N GLY A 125 -12.11 -6.31 5.89
CA GLY A 125 -12.53 -5.54 4.72
C GLY A 125 -11.57 -5.68 3.53
N LYS A 126 -10.25 -5.70 3.77
CA LYS A 126 -9.26 -5.90 2.69
C LYS A 126 -9.35 -7.28 2.03
N TYR A 127 -9.74 -8.33 2.78
CA TYR A 127 -9.94 -9.67 2.21
C TYR A 127 -11.22 -9.73 1.39
N LEU A 128 -12.26 -8.99 1.80
CA LEU A 128 -13.47 -8.81 1.01
C LEU A 128 -13.15 -8.11 -0.33
N VAL A 129 -12.40 -7.01 -0.28
CA VAL A 129 -11.97 -6.28 -1.50
C VAL A 129 -11.14 -7.19 -2.41
N LEU A 130 -10.20 -7.95 -1.85
CA LEU A 130 -9.41 -8.92 -2.59
C LEU A 130 -10.30 -9.98 -3.25
N GLY A 131 -11.25 -10.56 -2.49
CA GLY A 131 -12.18 -11.56 -2.98
C GLY A 131 -13.05 -11.06 -4.13
N ILE A 132 -13.63 -9.87 -4.01
CA ILE A 132 -14.44 -9.24 -5.06
C ILE A 132 -13.59 -8.99 -6.33
N ALA A 133 -12.40 -8.42 -6.19
CA ALA A 133 -11.54 -8.13 -7.33
C ALA A 133 -11.11 -9.42 -8.07
N LEU A 134 -10.73 -10.45 -7.33
CA LEU A 134 -10.39 -11.75 -7.93
C LEU A 134 -11.61 -12.43 -8.56
N PHE A 135 -12.76 -12.36 -7.91
CA PHE A 135 -14.00 -12.94 -8.45
C PHE A 135 -14.36 -12.31 -9.80
N ILE A 136 -14.35 -10.99 -9.91
CA ILE A 136 -14.62 -10.28 -11.18
C ILE A 136 -13.58 -10.67 -12.23
N SER A 137 -12.30 -10.69 -11.89
CA SER A 137 -11.23 -11.02 -12.83
C SER A 137 -11.30 -12.48 -13.30
N MET A 138 -11.64 -13.42 -12.41
CA MET A 138 -11.78 -14.84 -12.76
C MET A 138 -13.03 -15.10 -13.61
N THR A 139 -14.17 -14.53 -13.27
CA THR A 139 -15.40 -14.67 -14.06
C THR A 139 -15.21 -14.13 -15.47
N PHE A 140 -14.50 -12.99 -15.61
CA PHE A 140 -14.15 -12.46 -16.91
C PHE A 140 -13.22 -13.42 -17.69
N SER A 141 -12.18 -13.94 -17.05
CA SER A 141 -11.27 -14.92 -17.66
C SER A 141 -12.02 -16.14 -18.21
N ILE A 142 -12.95 -16.70 -17.42
CA ILE A 142 -13.78 -17.84 -17.81
C ILE A 142 -14.68 -17.50 -19.02
N THR A 143 -15.37 -16.37 -18.99
CA THR A 143 -16.24 -15.93 -20.11
C THR A 143 -15.44 -15.67 -21.38
N LYS A 144 -14.20 -15.22 -21.26
CA LYS A 144 -13.30 -15.04 -22.41
C LYS A 144 -12.89 -16.35 -23.04
N VAL A 145 -12.54 -17.35 -22.23
CA VAL A 145 -12.22 -18.71 -22.71
C VAL A 145 -13.45 -19.35 -23.40
N MET A 146 -14.65 -19.08 -22.88
CA MET A 146 -15.91 -19.55 -23.47
C MET A 146 -16.34 -18.79 -24.74
N GLY A 147 -15.64 -17.70 -25.11
CA GLY A 147 -16.01 -16.90 -26.28
C GLY A 147 -17.21 -15.95 -26.09
N ILE A 148 -17.71 -15.79 -24.87
CA ILE A 148 -18.93 -15.00 -24.53
C ILE A 148 -18.54 -13.63 -23.88
N SER A 149 -17.28 -13.22 -23.99
CA SER A 149 -16.75 -12.05 -23.27
C SER A 149 -17.35 -10.70 -23.71
N GLY A 150 -17.85 -10.59 -24.96
CA GLY A 150 -18.27 -9.32 -25.51
C GLY A 150 -19.41 -8.61 -24.77
N SER A 151 -20.40 -9.35 -24.28
CA SER A 151 -21.50 -8.79 -23.48
C SER A 151 -21.04 -8.38 -22.09
N TYR A 152 -20.15 -9.15 -21.51
CA TYR A 152 -19.58 -8.89 -20.19
C TYR A 152 -18.64 -7.67 -20.23
N GLU A 153 -17.85 -7.53 -21.30
CA GLU A 153 -16.96 -6.39 -21.52
C GLU A 153 -17.74 -5.08 -21.71
N LYS A 154 -18.85 -5.13 -22.45
CA LYS A 154 -19.75 -3.97 -22.59
C LYS A 154 -20.40 -3.55 -21.27
N ALA A 155 -20.77 -4.51 -20.43
CA ALA A 155 -21.42 -4.23 -19.13
C ALA A 155 -20.44 -3.63 -18.12
N LEU A 156 -19.22 -4.13 -18.03
CA LEU A 156 -18.22 -3.69 -17.05
C LEU A 156 -17.27 -2.60 -17.54
N GLY A 157 -17.13 -2.41 -18.86
CA GLY A 157 -16.27 -1.38 -19.46
C GLY A 157 -14.83 -1.48 -18.96
N ILE A 158 -14.33 -0.39 -18.36
CA ILE A 158 -12.96 -0.31 -17.84
C ILE A 158 -12.66 -1.27 -16.68
N PHE A 159 -13.69 -1.68 -15.93
CA PHE A 159 -13.54 -2.62 -14.81
C PHE A 159 -13.20 -4.04 -15.25
N THR A 160 -13.28 -4.36 -16.53
CA THR A 160 -12.89 -5.68 -17.05
C THR A 160 -11.41 -5.94 -16.96
N LYS A 161 -10.57 -4.93 -17.24
CA LYS A 161 -9.11 -5.06 -17.30
C LYS A 161 -8.48 -5.16 -15.92
N ALA A 162 -8.87 -4.27 -15.02
CA ALA A 162 -8.32 -4.20 -13.67
C ALA A 162 -9.36 -3.60 -12.72
N PRO A 163 -10.32 -4.40 -12.22
CA PRO A 163 -11.48 -3.92 -11.46
C PRO A 163 -11.10 -3.15 -10.19
N PHE A 164 -10.06 -3.58 -9.49
CA PHE A 164 -9.58 -2.87 -8.31
C PHE A 164 -8.77 -1.62 -8.67
N THR A 165 -7.87 -1.74 -9.65
CA THR A 165 -6.95 -0.66 -10.03
C THR A 165 -7.70 0.56 -10.54
N ALA A 166 -8.81 0.34 -11.28
CA ALA A 166 -9.64 1.41 -11.82
C ALA A 166 -10.22 2.35 -10.75
N LEU A 167 -10.45 1.89 -9.52
CA LEU A 167 -10.96 2.70 -8.40
C LEU A 167 -9.89 2.96 -7.33
N SER A 168 -8.67 2.49 -7.53
CA SER A 168 -7.62 2.64 -6.55
C SER A 168 -7.18 4.12 -6.44
N PRO A 169 -7.16 4.71 -5.23
CA PRO A 169 -6.65 6.07 -5.03
C PRO A 169 -5.16 6.17 -5.37
N ALA A 170 -4.44 5.07 -5.37
CA ALA A 170 -3.06 5.00 -5.80
C ALA A 170 -2.93 5.18 -7.32
N GLU A 171 -3.84 4.59 -8.11
CA GLU A 171 -3.92 4.81 -9.56
C GLU A 171 -4.16 6.28 -9.88
N THR A 172 -5.12 6.89 -9.22
CA THR A 172 -5.42 8.30 -9.41
C THR A 172 -4.22 9.19 -9.09
N LEU A 173 -3.52 8.92 -7.99
CA LEU A 173 -2.40 9.73 -7.52
C LEU A 173 -1.13 9.56 -8.38
N PHE A 174 -0.80 8.33 -8.79
CA PHE A 174 0.48 8.01 -9.42
C PHE A 174 0.42 7.83 -10.93
N ALA A 175 -0.76 7.64 -11.50
CA ALA A 175 -0.93 7.48 -12.95
C ALA A 175 -1.85 8.54 -13.54
N THR A 176 -3.09 8.67 -13.06
CA THR A 176 -4.10 9.54 -13.66
C THR A 176 -3.72 11.03 -13.53
N LEU A 177 -3.36 11.49 -12.34
CA LEU A 177 -2.97 12.89 -12.13
C LEU A 177 -1.68 13.27 -12.89
N PRO A 178 -0.58 12.49 -12.83
CA PRO A 178 0.62 12.82 -13.59
C PRO A 178 0.42 12.82 -15.11
N SER A 179 -0.36 11.89 -15.65
CA SER A 179 -0.68 11.88 -17.09
C SER A 179 -1.47 13.12 -17.49
N LEU A 180 -2.47 13.48 -16.70
CA LEU A 180 -3.29 14.66 -16.94
C LEU A 180 -2.48 15.96 -16.86
N ILE A 181 -1.56 16.08 -15.89
CA ILE A 181 -0.65 17.24 -15.80
C ILE A 181 0.27 17.29 -17.03
N LYS A 182 0.74 16.15 -17.51
CA LYS A 182 1.58 16.06 -18.71
C LYS A 182 0.80 16.50 -19.94
N ASP A 183 -0.39 15.96 -20.16
CA ASP A 183 -1.24 16.28 -21.31
C ASP A 183 -1.66 17.75 -21.30
N PHE A 184 -2.02 18.27 -20.14
CA PHE A 184 -2.36 19.68 -19.95
C PHE A 184 -1.17 20.62 -20.21
N ARG A 185 0.04 20.22 -19.80
CA ARG A 185 1.26 20.97 -20.04
C ARG A 185 1.60 21.02 -21.53
N PHE A 186 1.38 19.95 -22.29
CA PHE A 186 1.53 19.95 -23.75
C PHE A 186 0.50 20.86 -24.42
N ALA A 187 -0.77 20.79 -24.00
CA ALA A 187 -1.83 21.62 -24.53
C ALA A 187 -1.59 23.13 -24.29
N LEU A 188 -1.05 23.52 -23.12
CA LEU A 188 -0.67 24.90 -22.81
C LEU A 188 0.52 25.41 -23.65
N ILE A 189 1.44 24.52 -24.04
CA ILE A 189 2.58 24.89 -24.90
C ILE A 189 2.10 25.14 -26.34
N GLU A 190 1.14 24.34 -26.82
CA GLU A 190 0.58 24.50 -28.17
C GLU A 190 -0.43 25.66 -28.28
N ASN A 191 -1.25 25.89 -27.24
CA ASN A 191 -2.29 26.93 -27.23
C ASN A 191 -2.31 27.70 -25.89
N PRO A 192 -1.56 28.81 -25.76
CA PRO A 192 -1.45 29.55 -24.50
C PRO A 192 -2.74 30.28 -24.06
N VAL A 193 -3.78 30.31 -24.90
CA VAL A 193 -5.08 30.94 -24.64
C VAL A 193 -6.15 29.90 -24.26
N MET A 194 -5.79 28.64 -24.07
CA MET A 194 -6.74 27.60 -23.69
C MET A 194 -7.28 27.86 -22.29
N ASP A 195 -8.61 28.06 -22.22
CA ASP A 195 -9.32 28.30 -20.98
C ASP A 195 -9.17 27.05 -20.07
N VAL A 196 -8.42 27.17 -19.00
CA VAL A 196 -8.16 26.07 -18.04
C VAL A 196 -9.45 25.44 -17.55
N PHE A 197 -10.50 26.27 -17.40
CA PHE A 197 -11.84 25.82 -17.01
C PHE A 197 -12.52 24.99 -18.10
N ALA A 198 -12.36 25.33 -19.37
CA ALA A 198 -12.92 24.55 -20.48
C ALA A 198 -12.28 23.15 -20.57
N GLY A 199 -10.97 23.04 -20.37
CA GLY A 199 -10.27 21.75 -20.28
C GLY A 199 -10.72 20.90 -19.10
N LEU A 200 -11.07 21.50 -17.96
CA LEU A 200 -11.52 20.79 -16.78
C LEU A 200 -12.94 20.21 -16.94
N THR A 201 -13.81 20.89 -17.68
CA THR A 201 -15.20 20.43 -17.93
C THR A 201 -15.29 19.30 -18.95
N THR A 202 -14.27 19.12 -19.79
CA THR A 202 -14.22 18.03 -20.78
C THR A 202 -13.73 16.69 -20.21
N LEU A 203 -13.32 16.66 -18.92
CA LEU A 203 -12.84 15.43 -18.29
C LEU A 203 -13.97 14.39 -18.11
N PRO A 204 -13.68 13.10 -18.35
CA PRO A 204 -14.68 12.05 -18.23
C PRO A 204 -15.21 11.94 -16.79
N ALA A 205 -16.49 11.59 -16.64
CA ALA A 205 -17.13 11.39 -15.32
C ALA A 205 -16.35 10.42 -14.41
N LEU A 206 -15.68 9.44 -14.99
CA LEU A 206 -14.81 8.52 -14.26
C LEU A 206 -13.67 9.21 -13.52
N PHE A 207 -13.02 10.19 -14.14
CA PHE A 207 -11.95 10.96 -13.49
C PHE A 207 -12.46 11.63 -12.22
N TRP A 208 -13.63 12.25 -12.28
CA TRP A 208 -14.24 12.89 -11.11
C TRP A 208 -14.55 11.89 -10.01
N ALA A 209 -15.06 10.71 -10.35
CA ALA A 209 -15.29 9.63 -9.38
C ALA A 209 -13.99 9.18 -8.70
N GLN A 210 -12.94 8.93 -9.48
CA GLN A 210 -11.62 8.57 -8.98
C GLN A 210 -11.02 9.67 -8.09
N PHE A 211 -11.15 10.93 -8.49
CA PHE A 211 -10.64 12.08 -7.75
C PHE A 211 -11.35 12.23 -6.39
N VAL A 212 -12.68 12.13 -6.38
CA VAL A 212 -13.45 12.16 -5.13
C VAL A 212 -13.07 11.02 -4.19
N ILE A 213 -12.97 9.79 -4.70
CA ILE A 213 -12.51 8.64 -3.92
C ILE A 213 -11.12 8.90 -3.33
N MET A 214 -10.18 9.40 -4.13
CA MET A 214 -8.83 9.73 -3.68
C MET A 214 -8.86 10.76 -2.54
N VAL A 215 -9.62 11.84 -2.69
CA VAL A 215 -9.72 12.89 -1.66
C VAL A 215 -10.32 12.33 -0.36
N ILE A 216 -11.40 11.56 -0.44
CA ILE A 216 -12.02 10.91 0.72
C ILE A 216 -11.01 10.02 1.44
N VAL A 217 -10.25 9.22 0.69
CA VAL A 217 -9.25 8.31 1.22
C VAL A 217 -8.07 9.07 1.85
N LEU A 218 -7.61 10.16 1.24
CA LEU A 218 -6.55 11.00 1.81
C LEU A 218 -7.00 11.67 3.13
N VAL A 219 -8.23 12.18 3.17
CA VAL A 219 -8.83 12.71 4.40
C VAL A 219 -8.90 11.63 5.47
N PHE A 220 -9.33 10.42 5.12
CA PHE A 220 -9.36 9.28 6.04
C PHE A 220 -7.98 8.97 6.63
N PHE A 221 -6.89 9.09 5.85
CA PHE A 221 -5.52 8.87 6.34
C PHE A 221 -5.04 9.93 7.34
N ALA A 222 -5.55 11.15 7.25
CA ALA A 222 -5.23 12.17 8.23
C ALA A 222 -5.73 11.81 9.63
N TYR A 223 -6.82 11.03 9.70
CA TYR A 223 -7.42 10.60 10.97
C TYR A 223 -6.94 9.22 11.42
N VAL A 224 -6.78 8.29 10.48
CA VAL A 224 -6.43 6.88 10.76
C VAL A 224 -5.10 6.54 10.11
N PRO A 225 -4.03 6.37 10.90
CA PRO A 225 -2.71 6.07 10.37
C PRO A 225 -2.74 4.77 9.57
N ARG A 226 -2.23 4.84 8.35
CA ARG A 226 -2.17 3.73 7.40
C ARG A 226 -3.52 3.01 7.16
N GLY A 227 -4.63 3.76 7.21
CA GLY A 227 -5.98 3.21 7.11
C GLY A 227 -6.22 2.40 5.82
N TRP A 228 -5.66 2.80 4.68
CA TRP A 228 -5.75 2.03 3.44
C TRP A 228 -5.06 0.66 3.56
N CYS A 229 -3.80 0.64 4.01
CA CYS A 229 -3.04 -0.60 4.17
C CYS A 229 -3.66 -1.56 5.17
N ARG A 230 -4.40 -1.02 6.15
CA ARG A 230 -5.05 -1.80 7.21
C ARG A 230 -6.35 -2.44 6.74
N TYR A 231 -7.18 -1.71 5.97
CA TYR A 231 -8.59 -2.06 5.77
C TYR A 231 -9.02 -2.32 4.33
N PHE A 232 -8.30 -1.77 3.33
CA PHE A 232 -8.77 -1.79 1.95
C PHE A 232 -7.77 -2.37 0.94
N CYS A 233 -6.48 -2.37 1.24
CA CYS A 233 -5.45 -2.76 0.29
C CYS A 233 -5.41 -4.28 0.04
N PRO A 234 -5.73 -4.79 -1.17
CA PRO A 234 -5.67 -6.21 -1.49
C PRO A 234 -4.24 -6.78 -1.49
N HIS A 235 -3.25 -5.98 -1.89
CA HIS A 235 -1.84 -6.31 -1.69
C HIS A 235 -1.54 -6.61 -0.23
N GLY A 236 -1.98 -5.69 0.65
CA GLY A 236 -1.84 -5.84 2.07
C GLY A 236 -2.53 -7.10 2.62
N ALA A 237 -3.59 -7.58 1.95
CA ALA A 237 -4.25 -8.82 2.30
C ALA A 237 -3.40 -10.04 1.93
N ILE A 238 -2.90 -10.12 0.68
CA ILE A 238 -2.04 -11.23 0.22
C ILE A 238 -0.77 -11.29 1.06
N MET A 239 -0.08 -10.15 1.23
CA MET A 239 1.14 -10.08 2.02
C MET A 239 0.90 -10.40 3.50
N ALA A 240 -0.29 -10.14 4.05
CA ALA A 240 -0.62 -10.51 5.43
C ALA A 240 -0.70 -12.03 5.62
N VAL A 241 -1.23 -12.75 4.64
CA VAL A 241 -1.24 -14.23 4.67
C VAL A 241 0.17 -14.78 4.64
N MET A 242 1.00 -14.27 3.72
CA MET A 242 2.40 -14.72 3.57
C MET A 242 3.27 -14.34 4.78
N ASN A 243 2.98 -13.22 5.44
CA ASN A 243 3.76 -12.73 6.57
C ASN A 243 3.82 -13.70 7.77
N ARG A 244 2.87 -14.62 7.87
CA ARG A 244 2.88 -15.69 8.89
C ARG A 244 4.08 -16.62 8.72
N PHE A 245 4.53 -16.81 7.47
CA PHE A 245 5.62 -17.69 7.08
C PHE A 245 6.94 -16.95 6.85
N SER A 246 6.99 -15.65 7.18
CA SER A 246 8.16 -14.82 6.94
C SER A 246 9.39 -15.26 7.74
N PHE A 247 10.55 -15.26 7.07
CA PHE A 247 11.84 -15.45 7.74
C PHE A 247 12.15 -14.31 8.70
N ILE A 248 11.73 -13.11 8.40
CA ILE A 248 11.88 -11.97 9.30
C ILE A 248 10.76 -11.99 10.35
N GLY A 249 11.13 -11.77 11.59
CA GLY A 249 10.21 -11.60 12.71
C GLY A 249 10.68 -10.52 13.66
N LEU A 250 9.87 -10.24 14.66
CA LEU A 250 10.26 -9.44 15.81
C LEU A 250 10.39 -10.36 17.02
N ARG A 251 11.30 -10.00 17.91
CA ARG A 251 11.41 -10.65 19.21
C ARG A 251 11.30 -9.59 20.30
N ARG A 252 10.75 -9.99 21.45
CA ARG A 252 10.63 -9.14 22.64
C ARG A 252 11.38 -9.81 23.79
N ASP A 253 12.37 -9.12 24.33
CA ASP A 253 13.16 -9.62 25.46
C ASP A 253 12.31 -9.53 26.76
N PRO A 254 12.04 -10.69 27.41
CA PRO A 254 11.21 -10.70 28.60
C PRO A 254 11.89 -10.09 29.83
N VAL A 255 13.22 -10.05 29.85
CA VAL A 255 13.98 -9.48 30.98
C VAL A 255 13.97 -7.96 30.91
N LYS A 256 14.14 -7.41 29.68
CA LYS A 256 14.19 -5.97 29.47
C LYS A 256 12.81 -5.31 29.43
N CYS A 257 11.78 -6.06 29.11
CA CYS A 257 10.43 -5.51 28.98
C CYS A 257 9.82 -5.21 30.36
N ALA A 258 9.61 -3.94 30.66
CA ALA A 258 8.90 -3.51 31.87
C ALA A 258 7.42 -3.94 31.78
N LYS A 259 7.10 -5.09 32.38
CA LYS A 259 5.77 -5.75 32.28
C LYS A 259 4.63 -4.96 32.97
N GLY A 260 4.95 -4.02 33.83
CA GLY A 260 4.00 -3.29 34.65
C GLY A 260 3.35 -2.10 33.95
N GLY A 261 2.36 -2.33 33.09
CA GLY A 261 1.50 -1.26 32.57
C GLY A 261 2.07 -0.45 31.38
N CYS A 262 3.30 -0.70 30.91
CA CYS A 262 3.87 -0.03 29.76
C CYS A 262 3.21 -0.48 28.43
N ARG A 263 2.61 0.45 27.67
CA ARG A 263 1.94 0.21 26.39
C ARG A 263 2.57 0.99 25.21
N LEU A 264 3.73 1.62 25.38
CA LEU A 264 4.36 2.49 24.40
C LEU A 264 4.54 1.80 23.03
N CYS A 265 4.91 0.53 22.99
CA CYS A 265 5.08 -0.21 21.73
C CYS A 265 3.75 -0.46 21.00
N VAL A 266 2.65 -0.65 21.71
CA VAL A 266 1.30 -0.83 21.11
C VAL A 266 0.76 0.50 20.62
N GLU A 267 0.93 1.56 21.40
CA GLU A 267 0.49 2.93 21.04
C GLU A 267 1.27 3.48 19.83
N ALA A 268 2.57 3.20 19.76
CA ALA A 268 3.41 3.60 18.63
C ALA A 268 3.14 2.79 17.34
N CYS A 269 2.40 1.68 17.41
CA CYS A 269 2.18 0.80 16.28
C CYS A 269 1.10 1.35 15.33
N PRO A 270 1.47 1.78 14.09
CA PRO A 270 0.49 2.31 13.13
C PRO A 270 -0.48 1.25 12.63
N MET A 271 -0.16 -0.04 12.80
CA MET A 271 -0.98 -1.18 12.37
C MET A 271 -1.77 -1.78 13.54
N ARG A 272 -1.63 -1.26 14.76
CA ARG A 272 -2.30 -1.74 15.99
C ARG A 272 -2.11 -3.22 16.29
N VAL A 273 -0.92 -3.73 16.00
CA VAL A 273 -0.56 -5.10 16.36
C VAL A 273 -0.56 -5.26 17.89
N PRO A 274 -1.22 -6.27 18.45
CA PRO A 274 -1.26 -6.50 19.91
C PRO A 274 0.07 -7.12 20.40
N ILE A 275 1.16 -6.35 20.33
CA ILE A 275 2.54 -6.82 20.56
C ILE A 275 2.71 -7.47 21.93
N LEU A 276 2.00 -6.98 22.94
CA LEU A 276 2.09 -7.50 24.32
C LEU A 276 1.49 -8.90 24.48
N ASN A 277 0.58 -9.31 23.58
CA ASN A 277 -0.07 -10.62 23.60
C ASN A 277 0.65 -11.66 22.76
N LEU A 278 1.73 -11.26 22.04
CA LEU A 278 2.47 -12.13 21.14
C LEU A 278 3.63 -12.84 21.89
N PRO A 279 4.13 -13.97 21.36
CA PRO A 279 5.24 -14.70 21.94
C PRO A 279 6.50 -13.83 22.13
N TRP A 280 7.36 -14.21 23.07
CA TRP A 280 8.60 -13.49 23.37
C TRP A 280 9.71 -13.75 22.36
N GLU A 281 9.85 -14.99 21.93
CA GLU A 281 10.99 -15.47 21.15
C GLU A 281 11.02 -14.91 19.74
N LYS A 282 9.99 -15.19 18.96
CA LYS A 282 9.80 -14.68 17.61
C LYS A 282 8.30 -14.54 17.33
N PHE A 283 7.91 -13.41 16.83
CA PHE A 283 6.56 -13.24 16.31
C PHE A 283 6.55 -12.59 14.94
N SER A 284 5.70 -13.12 14.07
CA SER A 284 5.39 -12.60 12.74
C SER A 284 3.87 -12.45 12.63
N HIS A 285 3.37 -11.28 13.05
CA HIS A 285 1.94 -11.01 13.00
C HIS A 285 1.51 -10.64 11.57
N PRO A 286 0.37 -11.12 11.04
CA PRO A 286 -0.10 -10.83 9.68
C PRO A 286 -0.11 -9.34 9.33
N GLU A 287 -0.46 -8.49 10.30
CA GLU A 287 -0.53 -7.04 10.09
C GLU A 287 0.78 -6.30 10.35
N CYS A 288 1.83 -6.97 10.81
CA CYS A 288 3.09 -6.31 11.08
C CYS A 288 3.82 -5.94 9.77
N ILE A 289 4.10 -4.63 9.59
CA ILE A 289 4.83 -4.09 8.44
C ILE A 289 6.31 -3.86 8.75
N TYR A 290 6.81 -4.37 9.85
CA TYR A 290 8.21 -4.24 10.31
C TYR A 290 8.75 -2.80 10.25
N CYS A 291 7.91 -1.80 10.51
CA CYS A 291 8.29 -0.39 10.46
C CYS A 291 9.16 0.07 11.63
N MET A 292 9.41 -0.78 12.60
CA MET A 292 10.25 -0.60 13.79
C MET A 292 9.86 0.55 14.74
N LYS A 293 8.73 1.22 14.52
CA LYS A 293 8.25 2.29 15.44
C LYS A 293 8.06 1.80 16.88
N CYS A 294 7.68 0.54 17.05
CA CYS A 294 7.55 -0.08 18.38
C CYS A 294 8.90 -0.29 19.07
N ALA A 295 9.97 -0.54 18.30
CA ALA A 295 11.33 -0.65 18.83
C ALA A 295 11.87 0.74 19.23
N ASP A 296 11.68 1.75 18.37
CA ASP A 296 12.07 3.13 18.64
C ASP A 296 11.34 3.72 19.87
N ALA A 297 10.08 3.35 20.08
CA ALA A 297 9.30 3.81 21.24
C ALA A 297 9.65 3.06 22.55
N CYS A 298 10.36 1.92 22.47
CA CYS A 298 10.70 1.11 23.62
C CYS A 298 11.91 1.67 24.35
N LYS A 299 11.71 2.26 25.53
CA LYS A 299 12.77 2.85 26.36
C LYS A 299 13.87 1.84 26.73
N ASP A 300 13.49 0.58 26.95
CA ASP A 300 14.39 -0.47 27.43
C ASP A 300 14.98 -1.32 26.30
N ARG A 301 14.80 -0.91 25.03
CA ARG A 301 15.28 -1.64 23.84
C ARG A 301 14.93 -3.13 23.85
N ALA A 302 13.75 -3.46 24.38
CA ALA A 302 13.31 -4.84 24.50
C ALA A 302 12.86 -5.46 23.16
N ILE A 303 12.53 -4.65 22.15
CA ILE A 303 12.05 -5.13 20.86
C ILE A 303 13.17 -5.02 19.81
N ARG A 304 13.44 -6.15 19.14
CA ARG A 304 14.47 -6.23 18.09
C ARG A 304 13.99 -7.08 16.92
N LEU A 305 14.62 -6.89 15.76
CA LEU A 305 14.48 -7.80 14.62
C LEU A 305 15.06 -9.17 15.00
N LYS A 306 14.38 -10.22 14.57
CA LYS A 306 14.82 -11.60 14.69
C LYS A 306 14.88 -12.20 13.29
N TYR A 307 16.05 -12.65 12.92
CA TYR A 307 16.27 -13.52 11.77
C TYR A 307 16.20 -14.99 12.23
N PRO A 308 16.07 -15.93 11.30
CA PRO A 308 16.07 -17.37 11.62
C PRO A 308 17.24 -17.78 12.46
#